data_81271f72213d8172c232ce31e1a071e8
#
_entry.id   81271f72213d8172c232ce31e1a071e8
#
_cell.length_a   1.000
_cell.length_b   1.000
_cell.length_c   1.000
_cell.angle_alpha   90.00
_cell.angle_beta   90.00
_cell.angle_gamma   90.00
#
_symmetry.space_group_name_H-M   'P 1'
#
loop_
_entity.id
_entity.type
_entity.pdbx_description
1 polymer ?
#
loop_
_entity_poly.entity_id
_entity_poly.type
_entity_poly.pdbx_seq_one_letter_code
_entity_poly.pdbx_strand_id
1 'polypeptide(L)'
;RQRQMCIRDRMNAVIELEEAYNNYKNDPEFNLELTELLNEYAGRPSRLYYAEKMTKDLGGAKIYLKREDLNHTGAHKINNVLGQALLAKKMGKTRLIAETGAGQHGVATATAAALMGMECVVFMGEEDTVRQALNVYRMRLLGAEVIPVKTGTATLKDAVSEAMRAVS
;
A
#
# COMPACT_ATOMS: atom_id res chain seq x y z
N ARG A 1 -12.26 11.29 28.17
CA ARG A 1 -12.92 9.96 28.02
C ARG A 1 -13.00 9.46 26.58
N GLN A 2 -13.38 10.26 25.59
CA GLN A 2 -13.43 9.83 24.16
C GLN A 2 -12.08 9.40 23.58
N ARG A 3 -10.96 10.08 23.93
CA ARG A 3 -9.61 9.68 23.47
C ARG A 3 -9.16 8.32 24.00
N GLN A 4 -9.52 7.97 25.23
CA GLN A 4 -9.13 6.68 25.83
C GLN A 4 -9.95 5.48 25.29
N MET A 5 -11.22 5.67 24.96
CA MET A 5 -12.03 4.65 24.28
C MET A 5 -11.46 4.33 22.89
N CYS A 6 -11.12 5.34 22.10
CA CYS A 6 -10.52 5.18 20.77
C CYS A 6 -9.19 4.39 20.77
N ILE A 7 -8.38 4.47 21.82
CA ILE A 7 -7.11 3.74 21.91
C ILE A 7 -7.36 2.26 22.23
N ARG A 8 -8.31 1.92 23.11
CA ARG A 8 -8.62 0.53 23.46
C ARG A 8 -9.17 -0.28 22.28
N ASP A 9 -10.11 0.30 21.55
CA ASP A 9 -10.73 -0.38 20.38
C ASP A 9 -9.68 -0.64 19.27
N ARG A 10 -8.73 0.28 19.09
CA ARG A 10 -7.62 0.12 18.12
C ARG A 10 -6.57 -0.90 18.55
N MET A 11 -6.34 -1.05 19.86
CA MET A 11 -5.39 -2.06 20.34
C MET A 11 -5.86 -3.47 20.02
N ASN A 12 -7.16 -3.74 20.04
CA ASN A 12 -7.69 -5.05 19.66
C ASN A 12 -7.38 -5.38 18.20
N ALA A 13 -7.53 -4.43 17.27
CA ALA A 13 -7.19 -4.64 15.87
C ALA A 13 -5.69 -4.87 15.65
N VAL A 14 -4.83 -4.19 16.42
CA VAL A 14 -3.37 -4.40 16.37
C VAL A 14 -2.99 -5.78 16.92
N ILE A 15 -3.60 -6.20 18.02
CA ILE A 15 -3.38 -7.53 18.62
C ILE A 15 -3.84 -8.63 17.65
N GLU A 16 -5.03 -8.50 17.06
CA GLU A 16 -5.53 -9.42 16.04
C GLU A 16 -4.56 -9.55 14.85
N LEU A 17 -4.02 -8.42 14.39
CA LEU A 17 -3.05 -8.40 13.30
C LEU A 17 -1.72 -9.07 13.71
N GLU A 18 -1.24 -8.84 14.93
CA GLU A 18 -0.02 -9.47 15.45
C GLU A 18 -0.18 -10.99 15.56
N GLU A 19 -1.32 -11.45 16.07
CA GLU A 19 -1.65 -12.88 16.15
C GLU A 19 -1.71 -13.51 14.75
N ALA A 20 -2.39 -12.88 13.82
CA ALA A 20 -2.47 -13.34 12.44
C ALA A 20 -1.07 -13.41 11.79
N TYR A 21 -0.28 -12.35 11.93
CA TYR A 21 1.09 -12.34 11.42
C TYR A 21 1.93 -13.48 12.01
N ASN A 22 1.86 -13.71 13.31
CA ASN A 22 2.59 -14.80 13.96
C ASN A 22 2.16 -16.18 13.49
N ASN A 23 0.89 -16.35 13.14
CA ASN A 23 0.35 -17.61 12.61
C ASN A 23 0.81 -17.85 11.15
N TYR A 24 0.83 -16.81 10.32
CA TYR A 24 1.06 -16.95 8.87
C TYR A 24 2.49 -16.72 8.43
N LYS A 25 3.34 -15.99 9.18
CA LYS A 25 4.71 -15.65 8.77
C LYS A 25 5.59 -16.84 8.38
N ASN A 26 5.36 -18.01 9.00
CA ASN A 26 6.08 -19.25 8.73
C ASN A 26 5.19 -20.32 8.08
N ASP A 27 3.96 -19.99 7.70
CA ASP A 27 3.05 -20.91 7.03
C ASP A 27 3.51 -21.15 5.59
N PRO A 28 3.75 -22.41 5.17
CA PRO A 28 4.26 -22.71 3.85
C PRO A 28 3.31 -22.32 2.71
N GLU A 29 2.00 -22.48 2.91
CA GLU A 29 0.98 -22.16 1.91
C GLU A 29 0.89 -20.65 1.71
N PHE A 30 0.86 -19.86 2.80
CA PHE A 30 0.91 -18.41 2.74
C PHE A 30 2.16 -17.91 2.02
N ASN A 31 3.32 -18.45 2.35
CA ASN A 31 4.59 -18.04 1.73
C ASN A 31 4.67 -18.42 0.25
N LEU A 32 4.09 -19.56 -0.14
CA LEU A 32 3.99 -19.94 -1.55
C LEU A 32 3.10 -18.97 -2.33
N GLU A 33 1.88 -18.72 -1.86
CA GLU A 33 0.92 -17.79 -2.48
C GLU A 33 1.52 -16.36 -2.58
N LEU A 34 2.17 -15.88 -1.52
CA LEU A 34 2.85 -14.58 -1.55
C LEU A 34 3.99 -14.56 -2.56
N THR A 35 4.77 -15.64 -2.66
CA THR A 35 5.88 -15.75 -3.61
C THR A 35 5.38 -15.72 -5.05
N GLU A 36 4.31 -16.44 -5.36
CA GLU A 36 3.65 -16.41 -6.66
C GLU A 36 3.14 -15.01 -7.01
N LEU A 37 2.44 -14.36 -6.08
CA LEU A 37 1.97 -12.97 -6.27
C LEU A 37 3.13 -12.00 -6.53
N LEU A 38 4.23 -12.14 -5.81
CA LEU A 38 5.39 -11.26 -5.99
C LEU A 38 6.09 -11.52 -7.32
N ASN A 39 6.25 -12.77 -7.74
CA ASN A 39 6.95 -13.12 -8.96
C ASN A 39 6.11 -12.86 -10.21
N GLU A 40 4.87 -13.34 -10.23
CA GLU A 40 4.06 -13.36 -11.44
C GLU A 40 3.22 -12.09 -11.60
N TYR A 41 2.70 -11.54 -10.50
CA TYR A 41 1.85 -10.35 -10.55
C TYR A 41 2.63 -9.05 -10.35
N ALA A 42 3.49 -8.96 -9.33
CA ALA A 42 4.28 -7.76 -9.08
C ALA A 42 5.50 -7.60 -9.99
N GLY A 43 6.01 -8.71 -10.56
CA GLY A 43 7.19 -8.68 -11.43
C GLY A 43 8.53 -8.68 -10.68
N ARG A 44 8.58 -9.30 -9.49
CA ARG A 44 9.81 -9.43 -8.71
C ARG A 44 10.55 -10.74 -9.03
N PRO A 45 11.87 -10.80 -8.78
CA PRO A 45 12.73 -9.72 -8.30
C PRO A 45 12.93 -8.63 -9.36
N SER A 46 12.85 -7.35 -8.95
CA SER A 46 13.12 -6.25 -9.85
C SER A 46 14.57 -6.24 -10.32
N ARG A 47 14.79 -5.84 -11.55
CA ARG A 47 16.11 -5.89 -12.21
C ARG A 47 17.05 -4.82 -11.68
N LEU A 48 18.33 -5.09 -11.76
CA LEU A 48 19.40 -4.13 -11.56
C LEU A 48 19.96 -3.75 -12.94
N TYR A 49 19.86 -2.45 -13.27
CA TYR A 49 20.30 -1.92 -14.55
C TYR A 49 21.56 -1.08 -14.38
N TYR A 50 22.64 -1.38 -15.11
CA TYR A 50 23.84 -0.57 -15.17
C TYR A 50 23.61 0.68 -16.03
N ALA A 51 23.63 1.86 -15.42
CA ALA A 51 23.46 3.14 -16.09
C ALA A 51 24.79 3.63 -16.65
N GLU A 52 25.24 3.00 -17.74
CA GLU A 52 26.58 3.20 -18.33
C GLU A 52 26.83 4.67 -18.69
N LYS A 53 25.88 5.29 -19.41
CA LYS A 53 26.02 6.68 -19.84
C LYS A 53 26.12 7.61 -18.64
N MET A 54 25.25 7.46 -17.65
CA MET A 54 25.27 8.27 -16.42
C MET A 54 26.58 8.08 -15.64
N THR A 55 27.08 6.84 -15.56
CA THR A 55 28.38 6.53 -14.95
C THR A 55 29.52 7.26 -15.64
N LYS A 56 29.53 7.27 -16.97
CA LYS A 56 30.57 7.96 -17.77
C LYS A 56 30.47 9.48 -17.65
N ASP A 57 29.26 10.03 -17.75
CA ASP A 57 29.02 11.48 -17.73
C ASP A 57 29.42 12.11 -16.39
N LEU A 58 29.16 11.40 -15.28
CA LEU A 58 29.44 11.89 -13.92
C LEU A 58 30.86 11.59 -13.46
N GLY A 59 31.52 10.59 -14.01
CA GLY A 59 32.84 10.12 -13.55
C GLY A 59 32.79 9.60 -12.09
N GLY A 60 33.56 8.59 -11.76
CA GLY A 60 33.63 8.04 -10.40
C GLY A 60 32.98 6.65 -10.26
N ALA A 61 32.12 6.44 -9.27
CA ALA A 61 31.54 5.13 -8.98
C ALA A 61 30.57 4.65 -10.08
N LYS A 62 30.53 3.33 -10.30
CA LYS A 62 29.54 2.72 -11.17
C LYS A 62 28.12 2.90 -10.62
N ILE A 63 27.21 3.39 -11.44
CA ILE A 63 25.83 3.69 -11.06
C ILE A 63 24.92 2.56 -11.56
N TYR A 64 24.17 1.97 -10.65
CA TYR A 64 23.17 0.96 -10.93
C TYR A 64 21.79 1.43 -10.46
N LEU A 65 20.76 1.18 -11.27
CA LEU A 65 19.38 1.50 -10.96
C LEU A 65 18.64 0.21 -10.57
N LYS A 66 18.13 0.16 -9.34
CA LYS A 66 17.18 -0.88 -8.92
C LYS A 66 15.80 -0.51 -9.49
N ARG A 67 15.37 -1.27 -10.50
CA ARG A 67 14.24 -0.93 -11.37
C ARG A 67 12.87 -1.27 -10.73
N GLU A 68 12.55 -0.66 -9.58
CA GLU A 68 11.24 -0.80 -8.94
C GLU A 68 10.10 -0.12 -9.74
N ASP A 69 10.45 0.75 -10.67
CA ASP A 69 9.57 1.36 -11.66
C ASP A 69 8.98 0.34 -12.67
N LEU A 70 9.62 -0.82 -12.83
CA LEU A 70 9.13 -1.92 -13.69
C LEU A 70 8.18 -2.88 -12.97
N ASN A 71 8.02 -2.74 -11.66
CA ASN A 71 7.01 -3.50 -10.93
C ASN A 71 5.60 -3.09 -11.39
N HIS A 72 4.65 -4.00 -11.22
CA HIS A 72 3.23 -3.66 -11.44
C HIS A 72 2.84 -2.41 -10.62
N THR A 73 2.01 -1.55 -11.18
CA THR A 73 1.68 -0.18 -10.73
C THR A 73 2.78 0.88 -10.92
N GLY A 74 3.98 0.50 -11.37
CA GLY A 74 5.07 1.42 -11.67
C GLY A 74 5.86 1.92 -10.46
N ALA A 75 5.75 1.26 -9.30
CA ALA A 75 6.42 1.64 -8.07
C ALA A 75 6.61 0.46 -7.10
N HIS A 76 7.42 0.70 -6.06
CA HIS A 76 7.75 -0.32 -5.04
C HIS A 76 6.60 -0.67 -4.08
N LYS A 77 5.55 0.13 -4.00
CA LYS A 77 4.47 -0.04 -3.02
C LYS A 77 3.70 -1.35 -3.16
N ILE A 78 3.57 -1.87 -4.38
CA ILE A 78 2.88 -3.14 -4.61
C ILE A 78 3.51 -4.31 -3.82
N ASN A 79 4.80 -4.25 -3.54
CA ASN A 79 5.52 -5.31 -2.84
C ASN A 79 4.98 -5.56 -1.42
N ASN A 80 4.85 -4.49 -0.61
CA ASN A 80 4.34 -4.64 0.75
C ASN A 80 2.82 -4.79 0.79
N VAL A 81 2.12 -4.16 -0.15
CA VAL A 81 0.65 -4.19 -0.20
C VAL A 81 0.13 -5.59 -0.49
N LEU A 82 0.76 -6.34 -1.41
CA LEU A 82 0.34 -7.73 -1.68
C LEU A 82 0.41 -8.61 -0.44
N GLY A 83 1.49 -8.51 0.35
CA GLY A 83 1.60 -9.28 1.59
C GLY A 83 0.57 -8.87 2.65
N GLN A 84 0.32 -7.56 2.79
CA GLN A 84 -0.70 -7.06 3.73
C GLN A 84 -2.11 -7.45 3.30
N ALA A 85 -2.43 -7.35 2.02
CA ALA A 85 -3.73 -7.72 1.49
C ALA A 85 -3.99 -9.23 1.60
N LEU A 86 -2.97 -10.05 1.30
CA LEU A 86 -3.05 -11.49 1.47
C LEU A 86 -3.29 -11.87 2.93
N LEU A 87 -2.56 -11.25 3.87
CA LEU A 87 -2.77 -11.45 5.30
C LEU A 87 -4.19 -11.08 5.71
N ALA A 88 -4.68 -9.90 5.30
CA ALA A 88 -6.04 -9.47 5.57
C ALA A 88 -7.09 -10.46 5.03
N LYS A 89 -6.87 -10.98 3.82
CA LYS A 89 -7.72 -12.01 3.21
C LYS A 89 -7.74 -13.31 4.05
N LYS A 90 -6.58 -13.79 4.50
CA LYS A 90 -6.47 -14.97 5.39
C LYS A 90 -7.13 -14.73 6.76
N MET A 91 -7.19 -13.49 7.23
CA MET A 91 -7.95 -13.08 8.42
C MET A 91 -9.46 -12.99 8.19
N GLY A 92 -9.95 -13.26 6.97
CA GLY A 92 -11.36 -13.12 6.62
C GLY A 92 -11.86 -11.69 6.49
N LYS A 93 -10.96 -10.72 6.36
CA LYS A 93 -11.34 -9.31 6.11
C LYS A 93 -11.83 -9.14 4.68
N THR A 94 -12.83 -8.30 4.51
CA THR A 94 -13.48 -8.03 3.22
C THR A 94 -13.15 -6.66 2.66
N ARG A 95 -12.50 -5.80 3.46
CA ARG A 95 -12.19 -4.41 3.11
C ARG A 95 -10.77 -4.05 3.48
N LEU A 96 -10.08 -3.37 2.56
CA LEU A 96 -8.78 -2.73 2.81
C LEU A 96 -8.95 -1.23 2.99
N ILE A 97 -8.22 -0.68 3.94
CA ILE A 97 -8.15 0.77 4.20
C ILE A 97 -6.72 1.22 4.00
N ALA A 98 -6.52 2.32 3.29
CA ALA A 98 -5.21 2.93 3.13
C ALA A 98 -5.27 4.44 3.29
N GLU A 99 -4.16 5.02 3.69
CA GLU A 99 -3.86 6.43 3.54
C GLU A 99 -2.86 6.64 2.41
N THR A 100 -2.88 7.81 1.80
CA THR A 100 -1.91 8.15 0.75
C THR A 100 -1.72 9.66 0.63
N GLY A 101 -0.48 10.08 0.33
CA GLY A 101 -0.16 11.45 -0.05
C GLY A 101 0.02 11.55 -1.57
N ALA A 102 1.17 11.10 -2.11
CA ALA A 102 1.43 11.10 -3.55
C ALA A 102 0.54 10.13 -4.37
N GLY A 103 -0.27 9.29 -3.74
CA GLY A 103 -1.21 8.39 -4.39
C GLY A 103 -0.67 7.00 -4.70
N GLN A 104 0.63 6.76 -4.66
CA GLN A 104 1.22 5.46 -5.05
C GLN A 104 0.79 4.31 -4.13
N HIS A 105 0.72 4.56 -2.83
CA HIS A 105 0.25 3.56 -1.86
C HIS A 105 -1.24 3.24 -2.07
N GLY A 106 -2.05 4.28 -2.27
CA GLY A 106 -3.47 4.13 -2.56
C GLY A 106 -3.73 3.33 -3.85
N VAL A 107 -2.99 3.63 -4.93
CA VAL A 107 -3.09 2.86 -6.19
C VAL A 107 -2.70 1.40 -5.98
N ALA A 108 -1.61 1.12 -5.26
CA ALA A 108 -1.19 -0.25 -4.97
C ALA A 108 -2.24 -1.00 -4.14
N THR A 109 -2.82 -0.35 -3.12
CA THR A 109 -3.87 -0.95 -2.28
C THR A 109 -5.14 -1.22 -3.07
N ALA A 110 -5.59 -0.26 -3.89
CA ALA A 110 -6.73 -0.44 -4.78
C ALA A 110 -6.51 -1.60 -5.77
N THR A 111 -5.28 -1.72 -6.30
CA THR A 111 -4.90 -2.82 -7.20
C THR A 111 -4.98 -4.18 -6.51
N ALA A 112 -4.41 -4.32 -5.32
CA ALA A 112 -4.45 -5.57 -4.56
C ALA A 112 -5.89 -5.92 -4.12
N ALA A 113 -6.68 -4.91 -3.71
CA ALA A 113 -8.09 -5.11 -3.36
C ALA A 113 -8.90 -5.63 -4.56
N ALA A 114 -8.75 -5.02 -5.73
CA ALA A 114 -9.39 -5.46 -6.97
C ALA A 114 -8.98 -6.90 -7.34
N LEU A 115 -7.69 -7.23 -7.24
CA LEU A 115 -7.17 -8.57 -7.49
C LEU A 115 -7.81 -9.62 -6.57
N MET A 116 -8.00 -9.29 -5.29
CA MET A 116 -8.47 -10.22 -4.27
C MET A 116 -9.99 -10.19 -4.02
N GLY A 117 -10.73 -9.34 -4.77
CA GLY A 117 -12.18 -9.19 -4.64
C GLY A 117 -12.60 -8.51 -3.33
N MET A 118 -11.78 -7.59 -2.81
CA MET A 118 -12.02 -6.87 -1.56
C MET A 118 -12.46 -5.43 -1.85
N GLU A 119 -13.25 -4.87 -0.94
CA GLU A 119 -13.52 -3.42 -0.94
C GLU A 119 -12.26 -2.62 -0.62
N CYS A 120 -12.16 -1.41 -1.12
CA CYS A 120 -11.03 -0.53 -0.86
C CYS A 120 -11.48 0.89 -0.56
N VAL A 121 -11.03 1.44 0.57
CA VAL A 121 -11.24 2.83 0.95
C VAL A 121 -9.88 3.50 1.14
N VAL A 122 -9.66 4.62 0.44
CA VAL A 122 -8.40 5.36 0.49
C VAL A 122 -8.64 6.77 1.00
N PHE A 123 -8.00 7.12 2.10
CA PHE A 123 -7.99 8.48 2.65
C PHE A 123 -6.83 9.28 2.05
N MET A 124 -7.11 10.45 1.53
CA MET A 124 -6.12 11.31 0.90
C MET A 124 -6.40 12.78 1.23
N GLY A 125 -5.36 13.57 1.54
CA GLY A 125 -5.53 14.99 1.78
C GLY A 125 -6.20 15.69 0.59
N GLU A 126 -7.12 16.63 0.83
CA GLU A 126 -7.87 17.30 -0.23
C GLU A 126 -6.95 17.97 -1.26
N GLU A 127 -5.91 18.67 -0.79
CA GLU A 127 -4.90 19.26 -1.70
C GLU A 127 -4.19 18.21 -2.56
N ASP A 128 -3.84 17.07 -1.95
CA ASP A 128 -3.17 15.99 -2.66
C ASP A 128 -4.08 15.33 -3.69
N THR A 129 -5.41 15.26 -3.44
CA THR A 129 -6.37 14.74 -4.43
C THR A 129 -6.39 15.56 -5.71
N VAL A 130 -6.19 16.86 -5.61
CA VAL A 130 -6.09 17.75 -6.78
C VAL A 130 -4.74 17.61 -7.48
N ARG A 131 -3.64 17.68 -6.71
CA ARG A 131 -2.29 17.57 -7.24
C ARG A 131 -2.02 16.25 -7.92
N GLN A 132 -2.61 15.17 -7.42
CA GLN A 132 -2.43 13.79 -7.86
C GLN A 132 -3.70 13.21 -8.52
N ALA A 133 -4.43 14.04 -9.25
CA ALA A 133 -5.70 13.67 -9.87
C ALA A 133 -5.63 12.39 -10.73
N LEU A 134 -4.50 12.14 -11.41
CA LEU A 134 -4.29 10.93 -12.19
C LEU A 134 -4.29 9.67 -11.29
N ASN A 135 -3.67 9.72 -10.12
CA ASN A 135 -3.67 8.58 -9.19
C ASN A 135 -5.05 8.40 -8.56
N VAL A 136 -5.78 9.49 -8.27
CA VAL A 136 -7.18 9.42 -7.83
C VAL A 136 -8.05 8.74 -8.88
N TYR A 137 -7.89 9.09 -10.15
CA TYR A 137 -8.59 8.44 -11.26
C TYR A 137 -8.28 6.93 -11.31
N ARG A 138 -6.99 6.56 -11.21
CA ARG A 138 -6.58 5.14 -11.20
C ARG A 138 -7.20 4.35 -10.05
N MET A 139 -7.22 4.91 -8.84
CA MET A 139 -7.84 4.28 -7.67
C MET A 139 -9.33 4.04 -7.89
N ARG A 140 -10.05 5.05 -8.39
CA ARG A 140 -11.49 4.94 -8.69
C ARG A 140 -11.79 3.95 -9.81
N LEU A 141 -10.95 3.91 -10.85
CA LEU A 141 -11.07 2.93 -11.95
C LEU A 141 -10.93 1.49 -11.44
N LEU A 142 -10.11 1.27 -10.40
CA LEU A 142 -9.93 -0.01 -9.72
C LEU A 142 -11.04 -0.33 -8.70
N GLY A 143 -12.05 0.52 -8.58
CA GLY A 143 -13.19 0.34 -7.70
C GLY A 143 -12.98 0.85 -6.26
N ALA A 144 -11.89 1.57 -5.98
CA ALA A 144 -11.68 2.14 -4.66
C ALA A 144 -12.48 3.42 -4.45
N GLU A 145 -13.03 3.57 -3.24
CA GLU A 145 -13.55 4.84 -2.76
C GLU A 145 -12.38 5.73 -2.31
N VAL A 146 -12.28 6.94 -2.83
CA VAL A 146 -11.27 7.92 -2.41
C VAL A 146 -11.95 9.04 -1.65
N ILE A 147 -11.63 9.14 -0.35
CA ILE A 147 -12.20 10.11 0.59
C ILE A 147 -11.21 11.26 0.77
N PRO A 148 -11.55 12.48 0.31
CA PRO A 148 -10.73 13.66 0.56
C PRO A 148 -10.83 14.08 2.03
N VAL A 149 -9.68 14.24 2.69
CA VAL A 149 -9.60 14.70 4.08
C VAL A 149 -9.36 16.19 4.10
N LYS A 150 -10.30 16.93 4.69
CA LYS A 150 -10.31 18.40 4.78
C LYS A 150 -9.83 18.95 6.12
N THR A 151 -9.65 18.08 7.11
CA THR A 151 -9.27 18.48 8.48
C THR A 151 -7.77 18.78 8.57
N GLY A 152 -7.40 19.62 9.54
CA GLY A 152 -6.01 19.95 9.82
C GLY A 152 -5.33 20.71 8.68
N THR A 153 -4.20 20.17 8.20
CA THR A 153 -3.45 20.71 7.06
C THR A 153 -3.91 20.10 5.71
N ALA A 154 -4.93 19.26 5.73
CA ALA A 154 -5.45 18.53 4.57
C ALA A 154 -4.36 17.74 3.80
N THR A 155 -3.38 17.20 4.52
CA THR A 155 -2.22 16.46 3.99
C THR A 155 -2.19 15.02 4.49
N LEU A 156 -1.12 14.28 4.15
CA LEU A 156 -0.92 12.87 4.54
C LEU A 156 -1.12 12.60 6.04
N LYS A 157 -0.65 13.50 6.93
CA LYS A 157 -0.81 13.33 8.39
C LYS A 157 -2.28 13.21 8.79
N ASP A 158 -3.13 14.02 8.21
CA ASP A 158 -4.56 14.04 8.51
C ASP A 158 -5.25 12.82 7.88
N ALA A 159 -4.82 12.41 6.68
CA ALA A 159 -5.27 11.20 6.03
C ALA A 159 -4.96 9.94 6.87
N VAL A 160 -3.76 9.83 7.45
CA VAL A 160 -3.39 8.77 8.39
C VAL A 160 -4.33 8.76 9.61
N SER A 161 -4.63 9.94 10.17
CA SER A 161 -5.51 10.05 11.34
C SER A 161 -6.94 9.59 11.03
N GLU A 162 -7.46 9.90 9.85
CA GLU A 162 -8.80 9.45 9.43
C GLU A 162 -8.82 7.95 9.10
N ALA A 163 -7.82 7.44 8.39
CA ALA A 163 -7.69 6.02 8.14
C ALA A 163 -7.66 5.21 9.44
N MET A 164 -6.89 5.65 10.43
CA MET A 164 -6.86 5.04 11.76
C MET A 164 -8.19 5.10 12.53
N ARG A 165 -9.05 6.08 12.25
CA ARG A 165 -10.40 6.13 12.82
C ARG A 165 -11.36 5.15 12.13
N ALA A 166 -11.10 4.81 10.89
CA ALA A 166 -11.94 3.93 10.09
C ALA A 166 -11.62 2.43 10.28
N VAL A 167 -10.58 2.08 11.05
CA VAL A 167 -10.17 0.69 11.35
C VAL A 167 -11.04 0.05 12.46
N SER A 168 -11.89 0.81 13.12
CA SER A 168 -12.76 0.33 14.21
C SER A 168 -14.04 -0.32 13.70
#